data_a54663db8c9b99ad53f16764ebd47f10
#
_entry.id   a54663db8c9b99ad53f16764ebd47f10
#
_cell.length_a   1.000
_cell.length_b   1.000
_cell.length_c   1.000
_cell.angle_alpha   90.00
_cell.angle_beta   90.00
_cell.angle_gamma   90.00
#
_symmetry.space_group_name_H-M   'P 1'
#
loop_
_entity.id
_entity.type
_entity.pdbx_description
1 polymer ?
#
loop_
_entity_poly.entity_id
_entity_poly.type
_entity_poly.pdbx_seq_one_letter_code
_entity_poly.pdbx_strand_id
1 'polypeptide(L)'
;SPYTLLITRTFFAGIDQSLHESARIDGAREFRILLSIVLPVSLPIMATIGLMYGVNHWNTYFSSIIYISSSSRRTLQVVLREMLNRANKMEADVAVLTRSLQMAGVVISAIPIIAVIPSYKSTSRMA
;
A
#
# COMPACT_ATOMS: atom_id res chain seq x y z
N SER A 1 -5.08 10.44 -6.22
CA SER A 1 -3.86 11.08 -6.70
C SER A 1 -3.84 11.10 -8.23
N PRO A 2 -3.44 12.20 -8.89
CA PRO A 2 -3.33 12.27 -10.35
C PRO A 2 -2.40 11.19 -10.90
N TYR A 3 -1.33 10.87 -10.18
CA TYR A 3 -0.38 9.81 -10.54
C TYR A 3 -1.06 8.43 -10.64
N THR A 4 -1.86 8.07 -9.67
CA THR A 4 -2.60 6.80 -9.66
C THR A 4 -3.59 6.71 -10.81
N LEU A 5 -4.26 7.83 -11.12
CA LEU A 5 -5.19 7.93 -12.24
C LEU A 5 -4.49 7.71 -13.59
N LEU A 6 -3.31 8.30 -13.78
CA LEU A 6 -2.52 8.10 -15.00
C LEU A 6 -2.11 6.63 -15.18
N ILE A 7 -1.62 5.99 -14.13
CA ILE A 7 -1.25 4.57 -14.17
C ILE A 7 -2.47 3.71 -14.51
N THR A 8 -3.60 3.95 -13.86
CA THR A 8 -4.83 3.22 -14.13
C THR A 8 -5.30 3.40 -15.57
N ARG A 9 -5.29 4.63 -16.07
CA ARG A 9 -5.66 4.94 -17.45
C ARG A 9 -4.75 4.22 -18.44
N THR A 10 -3.44 4.26 -18.25
CA THR A 10 -2.47 3.62 -19.14
C THR A 10 -2.68 2.10 -19.18
N PHE A 11 -2.96 1.49 -18.03
CA PHE A 11 -3.25 0.07 -17.97
C PHE A 11 -4.52 -0.28 -18.77
N PHE A 12 -5.63 0.43 -18.54
CA PHE A 12 -6.87 0.16 -19.26
C PHE A 12 -6.78 0.46 -20.76
N ALA A 13 -5.98 1.45 -21.14
CA ALA A 13 -5.70 1.72 -22.57
C ALA A 13 -4.87 0.62 -23.25
N GLY A 14 -4.13 -0.17 -22.46
CA GLY A 14 -3.35 -1.31 -22.96
C GLY A 14 -4.13 -2.64 -23.05
N ILE A 15 -5.39 -2.67 -22.58
CA ILE A 15 -6.23 -3.87 -22.74
C ILE A 15 -6.62 -4.00 -24.21
N ASP A 16 -6.38 -5.20 -24.77
CA ASP A 16 -6.64 -5.46 -26.19
C ASP A 16 -8.13 -5.31 -26.49
N GLN A 17 -8.42 -4.50 -27.51
CA GLN A 17 -9.78 -4.25 -27.95
C GLN A 17 -10.45 -5.51 -28.50
N SER A 18 -9.67 -6.46 -29.02
CA SER A 18 -10.17 -7.75 -29.51
C SER A 18 -10.95 -8.54 -28.45
N LEU A 19 -10.58 -8.40 -27.16
CA LEU A 19 -11.31 -9.01 -26.06
C LEU A 19 -12.73 -8.45 -25.91
N HIS A 20 -12.90 -7.15 -26.15
CA HIS A 20 -14.21 -6.51 -26.12
C HIS A 20 -15.07 -6.89 -27.33
N GLU A 21 -14.43 -6.95 -28.51
CA GLU A 21 -15.11 -7.28 -29.78
C GLU A 21 -15.58 -8.73 -29.78
N SER A 22 -14.75 -9.69 -29.35
CA SER A 22 -15.13 -11.10 -29.26
C SER A 22 -16.30 -11.31 -28.28
N ALA A 23 -16.25 -10.67 -27.11
CA ALA A 23 -17.33 -10.76 -26.14
C ALA A 23 -18.66 -10.16 -26.65
N ARG A 24 -18.61 -9.10 -27.47
CA ARG A 24 -19.80 -8.54 -28.11
C ARG A 24 -20.39 -9.47 -29.17
N ILE A 25 -19.54 -10.15 -29.92
CA ILE A 25 -19.99 -11.18 -30.88
C ILE A 25 -20.71 -12.32 -30.17
N ASP A 26 -20.22 -12.71 -28.97
CA ASP A 26 -20.87 -13.70 -28.11
C ASP A 26 -22.15 -13.17 -27.43
N GLY A 27 -22.60 -11.95 -27.74
CA GLY A 27 -23.83 -11.36 -27.22
C GLY A 27 -23.72 -10.85 -25.78
N ALA A 28 -22.50 -10.66 -25.24
CA ALA A 28 -22.32 -10.13 -23.91
C ALA A 28 -22.66 -8.62 -23.88
N ARG A 29 -23.45 -8.22 -22.88
CA ARG A 29 -23.74 -6.80 -22.61
C ARG A 29 -22.53 -6.14 -21.92
N GLU A 30 -22.40 -4.82 -22.02
CA GLU A 30 -21.27 -4.05 -21.47
C GLU A 30 -20.97 -4.35 -19.99
N PHE A 31 -22.00 -4.48 -19.16
CA PHE A 31 -21.83 -4.85 -17.75
C PHE A 31 -21.24 -6.25 -17.55
N ARG A 32 -21.58 -7.20 -18.42
CA ARG A 32 -21.04 -8.55 -18.37
C ARG A 32 -19.59 -8.57 -18.80
N ILE A 33 -19.24 -7.80 -19.83
CA ILE A 33 -17.83 -7.61 -20.27
C ILE A 33 -17.01 -7.02 -19.13
N LEU A 34 -17.52 -5.97 -18.47
CA LEU A 34 -16.85 -5.35 -17.34
C LEU A 34 -16.54 -6.34 -16.20
N LEU A 35 -17.56 -7.09 -15.77
CA LEU A 35 -17.43 -7.98 -14.60
C LEU A 35 -16.70 -9.28 -14.89
N SER A 36 -16.87 -9.83 -16.11
CA SER A 36 -16.35 -11.17 -16.43
C SER A 36 -15.00 -11.14 -17.16
N ILE A 37 -14.64 -10.01 -17.78
CA ILE A 37 -13.41 -9.90 -18.55
C ILE A 37 -12.51 -8.78 -17.99
N VAL A 38 -13.00 -7.56 -17.96
CA VAL A 38 -12.17 -6.40 -17.61
C VAL A 38 -11.73 -6.46 -16.15
N LEU A 39 -12.64 -6.75 -15.24
CA LEU A 39 -12.35 -6.78 -13.80
C LEU A 39 -11.32 -7.86 -13.43
N PRO A 40 -11.46 -9.14 -13.89
CA PRO A 40 -10.45 -10.17 -13.61
C PRO A 40 -9.07 -9.84 -14.22
N VAL A 41 -9.03 -9.33 -15.45
CA VAL A 41 -7.77 -8.92 -16.11
C VAL A 41 -7.13 -7.73 -15.36
N SER A 42 -7.94 -6.90 -14.71
CA SER A 42 -7.48 -5.72 -13.97
C SER A 42 -7.04 -6.01 -12.53
N LEU A 43 -7.17 -7.25 -12.03
CA LEU A 43 -6.76 -7.60 -10.66
C LEU A 43 -5.31 -7.17 -10.32
N PRO A 44 -4.30 -7.34 -11.19
CA PRO A 44 -2.93 -6.93 -10.89
C PRO A 44 -2.81 -5.41 -10.65
N ILE A 45 -3.46 -4.59 -11.47
CA ILE A 45 -3.41 -3.14 -11.29
C ILE A 45 -4.19 -2.69 -10.07
N MET A 46 -5.33 -3.31 -9.79
CA MET A 46 -6.12 -3.03 -8.58
C MET A 46 -5.33 -3.34 -7.31
N ALA A 47 -4.62 -4.47 -7.27
CA ALA A 47 -3.76 -4.83 -6.16
C ALA A 47 -2.58 -3.85 -6.01
N THR A 48 -1.95 -3.43 -7.11
CA THR A 48 -0.87 -2.44 -7.09
C THR A 48 -1.34 -1.10 -6.54
N ILE A 49 -2.49 -0.61 -6.99
CA ILE A 49 -3.09 0.64 -6.51
C ILE A 49 -3.47 0.51 -5.03
N GLY A 50 -4.09 -0.60 -4.64
CA GLY A 50 -4.43 -0.89 -3.25
C GLY A 50 -3.20 -0.89 -2.34
N LEU A 51 -2.10 -1.51 -2.78
CA LEU A 51 -0.82 -1.48 -2.07
C LEU A 51 -0.27 -0.05 -1.94
N MET A 52 -0.29 0.74 -3.01
CA MET A 52 0.18 2.13 -2.98
C MET A 52 -0.61 2.99 -2.00
N TYR A 53 -1.94 2.85 -1.99
CA TYR A 53 -2.78 3.54 -1.01
C TYR A 53 -2.56 3.03 0.41
N GLY A 54 -2.41 1.73 0.59
CA GLY A 54 -2.11 1.11 1.88
C GLY A 54 -0.80 1.61 2.46
N VAL A 55 0.28 1.62 1.68
CA VAL A 55 1.59 2.14 2.10
C VAL A 55 1.54 3.63 2.40
N ASN A 56 0.81 4.40 1.58
CA ASN A 56 0.66 5.84 1.80
C ASN A 56 -0.07 6.12 3.13
N HIS A 57 -1.17 5.42 3.41
CA HIS A 57 -1.89 5.53 4.67
C HIS A 57 -1.08 5.05 5.87
N TRP A 58 -0.31 3.97 5.72
CA TRP A 58 0.59 3.47 6.75
C TRP A 58 1.64 4.51 7.16
N ASN A 59 2.17 5.25 6.18
CA ASN A 59 3.18 6.29 6.41
C ASN A 59 2.60 7.65 6.84
N THR A 60 1.28 7.78 7.00
CA THR A 60 0.64 9.03 7.40
C THR A 60 0.87 9.32 8.87
N TYR A 61 2.02 9.94 9.21
CA TYR A 61 2.33 10.36 10.57
C TYR A 61 2.05 11.85 10.82
N PHE A 62 2.19 12.69 9.80
CA PHE A 62 2.09 14.14 9.91
C PHE A 62 0.70 14.59 10.37
N SER A 63 -0.34 14.07 9.74
CA SER A 63 -1.71 14.34 10.15
C SER A 63 -2.00 13.86 11.58
N SER A 64 -1.44 12.71 11.96
CA SER A 64 -1.60 12.19 13.33
C SER A 64 -0.94 13.07 14.38
N ILE A 65 0.21 13.67 14.09
CA ILE A 65 0.89 14.62 15.01
C ILE A 65 0.05 15.88 15.20
N ILE A 66 -0.54 16.41 14.13
CA ILE A 66 -1.30 17.66 14.18
C ILE A 66 -2.65 17.49 14.88
N TYR A 67 -3.37 16.41 14.58
CA TYR A 67 -4.76 16.25 14.99
C TYR A 67 -4.96 15.39 16.24
N ILE A 68 -3.99 14.56 16.63
CA ILE A 68 -4.13 13.64 17.77
C ILE A 68 -3.29 14.13 18.95
N SER A 69 -3.93 14.80 19.91
CA SER A 69 -3.31 15.25 21.17
C SER A 69 -3.18 14.12 22.20
N SER A 70 -3.99 13.08 22.13
CA SER A 70 -4.03 11.98 23.08
C SER A 70 -2.95 10.94 22.76
N SER A 71 -2.07 10.64 23.74
CA SER A 71 -0.96 9.68 23.56
C SER A 71 -1.44 8.25 23.27
N SER A 72 -2.60 7.85 23.82
CA SER A 72 -3.17 6.52 23.63
C SER A 72 -3.72 6.23 22.22
N ARG A 73 -3.92 7.27 21.42
CA ARG A 73 -4.47 7.16 20.04
C ARG A 73 -3.44 7.47 18.96
N ARG A 74 -2.15 7.59 19.32
CA ARG A 74 -1.09 7.87 18.35
C ARG A 74 -0.82 6.65 17.48
N THR A 75 -0.57 6.88 16.18
CA THR A 75 -0.18 5.81 15.27
C THR A 75 1.24 5.32 15.57
N LEU A 76 1.53 4.07 15.21
CA LEU A 76 2.85 3.45 15.39
C LEU A 76 3.97 4.31 14.80
N GLN A 77 3.74 4.95 13.66
CA GLN A 77 4.71 5.81 12.99
C GLN A 77 5.06 7.06 13.80
N VAL A 78 4.09 7.64 14.52
CA VAL A 78 4.33 8.79 15.42
C VAL A 78 5.18 8.35 16.61
N VAL A 79 4.86 7.22 17.23
CA VAL A 79 5.61 6.69 18.38
C VAL A 79 7.06 6.38 17.98
N LEU A 80 7.25 5.74 16.84
CA LEU A 80 8.58 5.47 16.29
C LEU A 80 9.39 6.76 16.08
N ARG A 81 8.79 7.78 15.49
CA ARG A 81 9.45 9.07 15.24
C ARG A 81 9.82 9.77 16.54
N GLU A 82 8.95 9.71 17.55
CA GLU A 82 9.26 10.25 18.87
C GLU A 82 10.43 9.50 19.54
N MET A 83 10.45 8.17 19.45
CA MET A 83 11.56 7.36 19.96
C MET A 83 12.88 7.72 19.27
N LEU A 84 12.88 7.86 17.94
CA LEU A 84 14.05 8.29 17.17
C LEU A 84 14.55 9.67 17.60
N ASN A 85 13.66 10.63 17.78
CA ASN A 85 14.01 11.98 18.19
C ASN A 85 14.54 12.05 19.62
N ARG A 86 14.01 11.25 20.54
CA ARG A 86 14.50 11.17 21.92
C ARG A 86 15.89 10.57 21.99
N ALA A 87 16.16 9.53 21.22
CA ALA A 87 17.44 8.88 21.19
C ALA A 87 18.57 9.78 20.64
N ASN A 88 18.26 10.64 19.68
CA ASN A 88 19.24 11.59 19.15
C ASN A 88 19.60 12.73 20.14
N LYS A 89 18.85 12.84 21.24
CA LYS A 89 19.08 13.86 22.29
C LYS A 89 19.76 13.29 23.55
N MET A 90 20.02 11.99 23.63
CA MET A 90 20.63 11.32 24.78
C MET A 90 22.16 11.24 24.65
N GLU A 91 22.86 11.31 25.77
CA GLU A 91 24.34 11.19 25.87
C GLU A 91 24.82 9.78 25.46
N ALA A 92 26.11 9.70 25.07
CA ALA A 92 26.69 8.57 24.34
C ALA A 92 26.55 7.19 24.99
N ASP A 93 26.51 7.08 26.31
CA ASP A 93 26.45 5.77 27.00
C ASP A 93 25.08 5.10 26.97
N VAL A 94 24.00 5.88 26.85
CA VAL A 94 22.64 5.36 26.68
C VAL A 94 22.29 5.15 25.20
N ALA A 95 23.09 5.74 24.31
CA ALA A 95 22.85 5.76 22.87
C ALA A 95 22.90 4.35 22.24
N VAL A 96 23.70 3.43 22.75
CA VAL A 96 23.85 2.07 22.18
C VAL A 96 22.58 1.24 22.39
N LEU A 97 22.04 1.21 23.62
CA LEU A 97 20.82 0.49 23.92
C LEU A 97 19.60 1.08 23.19
N THR A 98 19.56 2.41 23.15
CA THR A 98 18.50 3.14 22.44
C THR A 98 18.55 2.92 20.94
N ARG A 99 19.73 2.79 20.34
CA ARG A 99 19.91 2.47 18.93
C ARG A 99 19.41 1.08 18.56
N SER A 100 19.66 0.10 19.43
CA SER A 100 19.13 -1.27 19.25
C SER A 100 17.61 -1.31 19.30
N LEU A 101 17.00 -0.60 20.25
CA LEU A 101 15.54 -0.47 20.35
C LEU A 101 14.94 0.26 19.15
N GLN A 102 15.62 1.26 18.61
CA GLN A 102 15.21 1.95 17.39
C GLN A 102 15.18 1.02 16.18
N MET A 103 16.25 0.25 15.97
CA MET A 103 16.33 -0.71 14.87
C MET A 103 15.25 -1.78 14.97
N ALA A 104 15.01 -2.30 16.16
CA ALA A 104 13.90 -3.23 16.41
C ALA A 104 12.53 -2.61 16.08
N GLY A 105 12.29 -1.36 16.48
CA GLY A 105 11.06 -0.63 16.15
C GLY A 105 10.85 -0.43 14.64
N VAL A 106 11.92 -0.09 13.91
CA VAL A 106 11.89 0.04 12.45
C VAL A 106 11.54 -1.30 11.79
N VAL A 107 12.17 -2.39 12.22
CA VAL A 107 11.88 -3.74 11.69
C VAL A 107 10.43 -4.12 11.96
N ILE A 108 9.93 -3.94 13.19
CA ILE A 108 8.53 -4.25 13.55
C ILE A 108 7.55 -3.43 12.70
N SER A 109 7.84 -2.16 12.44
CA SER A 109 6.97 -1.31 11.61
C SER A 109 6.96 -1.70 10.13
N ALA A 110 8.01 -2.39 9.65
CA ALA A 110 8.09 -2.87 8.28
C ALA A 110 7.35 -4.21 8.07
N ILE A 111 7.15 -5.00 9.13
CA ILE A 111 6.52 -6.33 9.05
C ILE A 111 5.15 -6.31 8.34
N PRO A 112 4.21 -5.42 8.65
CA PRO A 112 2.89 -5.41 7.99
C PRO A 112 3.00 -5.18 6.48
N ILE A 113 3.91 -4.31 6.05
CA ILE A 113 4.13 -4.01 4.63
C ILE A 113 4.74 -5.23 3.93
N ILE A 114 5.76 -5.85 4.54
CA ILE A 114 6.42 -7.04 4.01
C ILE A 114 5.45 -8.23 3.92
N ALA A 115 4.56 -8.40 4.89
CA ALA A 115 3.57 -9.49 4.91
C ALA A 115 2.53 -9.38 3.78
N VAL A 116 2.21 -8.18 3.33
CA VAL A 116 1.25 -7.96 2.22
C VAL A 116 1.85 -8.36 0.86
N ILE A 117 3.15 -8.18 0.65
CA ILE A 117 3.83 -8.46 -0.63
C ILE A 117 3.73 -9.95 -1.06
N PRO A 118 4.06 -10.95 -0.22
CA PRO A 118 3.95 -12.36 -0.62
C PRO A 118 2.50 -12.83 -0.80
N SER A 119 1.55 -12.28 -0.06
CA SER A 119 0.13 -12.57 -0.25
C SER A 119 -0.34 -12.22 -1.67
N TYR A 120 0.16 -11.12 -2.22
CA TYR A 120 -0.09 -10.72 -3.60
C TYR A 120 0.46 -11.73 -4.62
N LYS A 121 1.66 -12.28 -4.38
CA LYS A 121 2.31 -13.25 -5.29
C LYS A 121 1.58 -14.61 -5.33
N SER A 122 0.95 -15.01 -4.25
CA SER A 122 0.15 -16.24 -4.17
C SER A 122 -1.11 -16.15 -5.03
N THR A 123 -1.77 -15.01 -5.03
CA THR A 123 -3.00 -14.78 -5.82
C THR A 123 -2.75 -14.76 -7.32
N SER A 124 -1.57 -14.28 -7.76
CA SER A 124 -1.22 -14.22 -9.19
C SER A 124 -0.80 -15.56 -9.80
N ARG A 125 -0.61 -16.62 -9.00
CA ARG A 125 -0.31 -17.98 -9.51
C ARG A 125 -1.54 -18.85 -9.74
N MET A 126 -2.71 -18.40 -9.32
CA MET A 126 -3.98 -19.13 -9.50
C MET A 126 -4.83 -18.59 -10.66
N ALA A 127 -4.34 -17.59 -11.35
CA ALA A 127 -4.92 -17.05 -12.60
C ALA A 127 -4.03 -17.40 -13.78
#